data_0b2ec2cc9b4b583d012d926c65255d3d
#
_entry.id   0b2ec2cc9b4b583d012d926c65255d3d
#
_cell.length_a   1.000
_cell.length_b   1.000
_cell.length_c   1.000
_cell.angle_alpha   90.00
_cell.angle_beta   90.00
_cell.angle_gamma   90.00
#
_symmetry.space_group_name_H-M   'P 1'
#
loop_
_entity.id
_entity.type
_entity.pdbx_description
1 polymer ?
#
loop_
_entity_poly.entity_id
_entity_poly.type
_entity_poly.pdbx_seq_one_letter_code
_entity_poly.pdbx_strand_id
1 'polypeptide(L)'
;QGRGNVLESVGTVRNYESALRVAATWAHENRIEGGLRGMSVEDAVRFLQERSTEVGQKTIDLNRQALQCMMQHVTHKLQENERLEMVQGIPQQLSSRIYTPEQVQAIADNQQPKNALATEIAYATGLRASELLTLRPIEDRTPDIRLRDGRDRTLETKFSGREDSVAYTVHGKGGLVREVRIPTALAERLEAMRLPEPVVVQDRGINREIWYGIGGGNAWSASVTRVSEKLFGWSHGAHGLRHTYAQERMDELRKQGLHEPVAKETV
;
A
#
# COMPACT_ATOMS: atom_id res chain seq x y z
N GLN A 1 -8.84 -25.30 17.45
CA GLN A 1 -9.23 -23.90 17.65
C GLN A 1 -7.95 -23.11 17.88
N GLY A 2 -7.40 -22.50 16.80
CA GLY A 2 -6.20 -21.67 16.88
C GLY A 2 -6.53 -20.42 17.69
N ARG A 3 -5.68 -20.09 18.67
CA ARG A 3 -5.67 -18.77 19.31
C ARG A 3 -5.52 -17.74 18.20
N GLY A 4 -6.51 -16.88 18.01
CA GLY A 4 -6.46 -15.83 17.01
C GLY A 4 -5.20 -14.99 17.20
N ASN A 5 -4.41 -14.81 16.13
CA ASN A 5 -3.26 -13.94 16.18
C ASN A 5 -3.77 -12.50 16.39
N VAL A 6 -3.22 -11.79 17.36
CA VAL A 6 -3.52 -10.38 17.64
C VAL A 6 -3.22 -9.51 16.40
N LEU A 7 -2.25 -9.92 15.58
CA LEU A 7 -1.86 -9.26 14.34
C LEU A 7 -2.08 -10.22 13.16
N GLU A 8 -3.02 -9.89 12.29
CA GLU A 8 -3.41 -10.72 11.13
C GLU A 8 -2.56 -10.43 9.88
N SER A 9 -1.97 -9.24 9.79
CA SER A 9 -1.25 -8.80 8.59
C SER A 9 0.27 -8.91 8.76
N VAL A 10 0.93 -9.65 7.85
CA VAL A 10 2.41 -9.73 7.77
C VAL A 10 3.06 -8.34 7.71
N GLY A 11 2.42 -7.39 7.00
CA GLY A 11 2.91 -6.01 6.94
C GLY A 11 2.83 -5.30 8.28
N THR A 12 1.76 -5.51 9.05
CA THR A 12 1.62 -4.94 10.40
C THR A 12 2.67 -5.53 11.35
N VAL A 13 2.89 -6.85 11.30
CA VAL A 13 3.92 -7.51 12.11
C VAL A 13 5.30 -6.91 11.86
N ARG A 14 5.70 -6.75 10.60
CA ARG A 14 7.00 -6.12 10.25
C ARG A 14 7.12 -4.67 10.70
N ASN A 15 6.06 -3.91 10.54
CA ASN A 15 6.04 -2.52 10.98
C ASN A 15 6.18 -2.41 12.50
N TYR A 16 5.46 -3.27 13.25
CA TYR A 16 5.56 -3.32 14.70
C TYR A 16 6.94 -3.81 15.15
N GLU A 17 7.49 -4.83 14.49
CA GLU A 17 8.86 -5.28 14.77
C GLU A 17 9.87 -4.15 14.60
N SER A 18 9.78 -3.41 13.48
CA SER A 18 10.67 -2.27 13.23
C SER A 18 10.51 -1.19 14.29
N ALA A 19 9.28 -0.84 14.67
CA ALA A 19 9.00 0.14 15.70
C ALA A 19 9.52 -0.30 17.08
N LEU A 20 9.32 -1.57 17.44
CA LEU A 20 9.80 -2.13 18.71
C LEU A 20 11.32 -2.26 18.76
N ARG A 21 12.01 -2.47 17.64
CA ARG A 21 13.48 -2.42 17.60
C ARG A 21 14.00 -1.04 17.99
N VAL A 22 13.40 0.02 17.48
CA VAL A 22 13.78 1.40 17.84
C VAL A 22 13.54 1.63 19.33
N ALA A 23 12.41 1.20 19.88
CA ALA A 23 12.12 1.30 21.30
C ALA A 23 13.09 0.45 22.15
N ALA A 24 13.51 -0.73 21.67
CA ALA A 24 14.50 -1.56 22.33
C ALA A 24 15.87 -0.90 22.41
N THR A 25 16.31 -0.24 21.34
CA THR A 25 17.56 0.54 21.33
C THR A 25 17.49 1.67 22.35
N TRP A 26 16.41 2.44 22.35
CA TRP A 26 16.17 3.50 23.32
C TRP A 26 16.16 2.98 24.77
N ALA A 27 15.49 1.85 25.03
CA ALA A 27 15.47 1.23 26.37
C ALA A 27 16.86 0.81 26.84
N HIS A 28 17.69 0.29 25.94
CA HIS A 28 19.09 -0.06 26.23
C HIS A 28 19.92 1.19 26.56
N GLU A 29 19.84 2.25 25.74
CA GLU A 29 20.55 3.51 25.93
C GLU A 29 20.16 4.20 27.24
N ASN A 30 18.89 4.11 27.63
CA ASN A 30 18.34 4.65 28.87
C ASN A 30 18.50 3.69 30.08
N ARG A 31 19.21 2.57 29.90
CA ARG A 31 19.49 1.57 30.96
C ARG A 31 18.23 1.07 31.66
N ILE A 32 17.15 0.89 30.92
CA ILE A 32 15.90 0.30 31.45
C ILE A 32 16.20 -1.14 31.85
N GLU A 33 15.99 -1.48 33.12
CA GLU A 33 16.14 -2.85 33.60
C GLU A 33 15.16 -3.79 32.88
N GLY A 34 15.63 -4.92 32.36
CA GLY A 34 14.85 -5.82 31.52
C GLY A 34 14.62 -5.33 30.07
N GLY A 35 15.27 -4.19 29.68
CA GLY A 35 15.22 -3.63 28.32
C GLY A 35 13.80 -3.31 27.87
N LEU A 36 13.47 -3.61 26.61
CA LEU A 36 12.15 -3.35 26.03
C LEU A 36 10.99 -3.96 26.86
N ARG A 37 11.16 -5.17 27.35
CA ARG A 37 10.14 -5.84 28.18
C ARG A 37 10.03 -5.26 29.59
N GLY A 38 11.11 -4.62 30.06
CA GLY A 38 11.18 -3.93 31.34
C GLY A 38 10.48 -2.55 31.35
N MET A 39 10.29 -1.92 30.18
CA MET A 39 9.69 -0.60 30.07
C MET A 39 8.36 -0.52 30.83
N SER A 40 8.22 0.53 31.66
CA SER A 40 6.95 0.91 32.28
C SER A 40 6.07 1.71 31.28
N VAL A 41 4.84 2.00 31.67
CA VAL A 41 3.95 2.89 30.87
C VAL A 41 4.59 4.28 30.76
N GLU A 42 5.17 4.79 31.86
CA GLU A 42 5.87 6.08 31.90
C GLU A 42 7.09 6.11 30.98
N ASP A 43 7.87 5.02 30.93
CA ASP A 43 9.01 4.88 30.02
C ASP A 43 8.55 4.90 28.56
N ALA A 44 7.43 4.23 28.24
CA ALA A 44 6.87 4.23 26.90
C ALA A 44 6.40 5.63 26.48
N VAL A 45 5.76 6.37 27.35
CA VAL A 45 5.35 7.77 27.10
C VAL A 45 6.58 8.66 26.93
N ARG A 46 7.60 8.53 27.79
CA ARG A 46 8.85 9.28 27.67
C ARG A 46 9.55 9.01 26.32
N PHE A 47 9.66 7.75 25.92
CA PHE A 47 10.19 7.38 24.60
C PHE A 47 9.42 8.07 23.47
N LEU A 48 8.09 8.05 23.50
CA LEU A 48 7.26 8.68 22.48
C LEU A 48 7.45 10.20 22.46
N GLN A 49 7.56 10.85 23.63
CA GLN A 49 7.79 12.28 23.76
C GLN A 49 9.15 12.70 23.19
N GLU A 50 10.22 12.00 23.56
CA GLU A 50 11.55 12.27 23.02
C GLU A 50 11.56 12.08 21.48
N ARG A 51 11.00 10.98 21.00
CA ARG A 51 10.95 10.67 19.58
C ARG A 51 10.07 11.63 18.77
N SER A 52 9.09 12.26 19.41
CA SER A 52 8.16 13.18 18.74
C SER A 52 8.83 14.43 18.17
N THR A 53 10.00 14.77 18.68
CA THR A 53 10.81 15.89 18.19
C THR A 53 11.59 15.57 16.91
N GLU A 54 11.69 14.28 16.55
CA GLU A 54 12.52 13.80 15.44
C GLU A 54 11.71 13.29 14.26
N VAL A 55 10.50 12.78 14.50
CA VAL A 55 9.71 12.08 13.48
C VAL A 55 8.28 12.59 13.36
N GLY A 56 7.69 12.38 12.19
CA GLY A 56 6.32 12.80 11.91
C GLY A 56 5.27 11.94 12.63
N GLN A 57 4.03 12.49 12.72
CA GLN A 57 2.91 11.92 13.46
C GLN A 57 2.64 10.45 13.14
N LYS A 58 2.68 10.05 11.86
CA LYS A 58 2.43 8.65 11.47
C LYS A 58 3.43 7.66 12.07
N THR A 59 4.69 8.10 12.25
CA THR A 59 5.72 7.26 12.85
C THR A 59 5.50 7.17 14.36
N ILE A 60 5.14 8.27 15.02
CA ILE A 60 4.79 8.28 16.45
C ILE A 60 3.58 7.39 16.71
N ASP A 61 2.53 7.50 15.89
CA ASP A 61 1.34 6.64 16.02
C ASP A 61 1.67 5.15 15.85
N LEU A 62 2.56 4.82 14.91
CA LEU A 62 3.03 3.44 14.71
C LEU A 62 3.82 2.94 15.93
N ASN A 63 4.76 3.74 16.46
CA ASN A 63 5.54 3.40 17.65
C ASN A 63 4.61 3.21 18.87
N ARG A 64 3.65 4.11 19.07
CA ARG A 64 2.66 4.02 20.14
C ARG A 64 1.82 2.74 20.02
N GLN A 65 1.29 2.44 18.82
CA GLN A 65 0.48 1.24 18.59
C GLN A 65 1.28 -0.05 18.81
N ALA A 66 2.54 -0.08 18.39
CA ALA A 66 3.41 -1.24 18.59
C ALA A 66 3.72 -1.48 20.06
N LEU A 67 4.08 -0.43 20.82
CA LEU A 67 4.31 -0.48 22.25
C LEU A 67 3.04 -0.88 23.01
N GLN A 68 1.91 -0.27 22.69
CA GLN A 68 0.62 -0.60 23.30
C GLN A 68 0.27 -2.07 23.09
N CYS A 69 0.40 -2.58 21.86
CA CYS A 69 0.14 -3.98 21.55
C CYS A 69 1.06 -4.92 22.37
N MET A 70 2.35 -4.60 22.45
CA MET A 70 3.29 -5.37 23.28
C MET A 70 2.91 -5.32 24.76
N MET A 71 2.57 -4.15 25.30
CA MET A 71 2.24 -3.98 26.70
C MET A 71 0.92 -4.65 27.08
N GLN A 72 -0.06 -4.68 26.19
CA GLN A 72 -1.34 -5.34 26.43
C GLN A 72 -1.24 -6.86 26.33
N HIS A 73 -0.52 -7.38 25.31
CA HIS A 73 -0.59 -8.81 24.98
C HIS A 73 0.67 -9.62 25.33
N VAL A 74 1.80 -8.96 25.62
CA VAL A 74 3.07 -9.66 25.91
C VAL A 74 3.55 -9.42 27.33
N THR A 75 3.58 -8.17 27.79
CA THR A 75 4.09 -7.84 29.14
C THR A 75 2.98 -7.61 30.16
N HIS A 76 1.74 -7.46 29.70
CA HIS A 76 0.55 -7.22 30.53
C HIS A 76 0.68 -6.03 31.50
N LYS A 77 1.47 -5.03 31.09
CA LYS A 77 1.65 -3.77 31.85
C LYS A 77 0.58 -2.72 31.54
N LEU A 78 -0.25 -2.98 30.54
CA LEU A 78 -1.38 -2.15 30.14
C LEU A 78 -2.60 -3.06 29.96
N GLN A 79 -3.76 -2.64 30.48
CA GLN A 79 -5.00 -3.39 30.31
C GLN A 79 -5.51 -3.24 28.86
N GLU A 80 -6.34 -4.17 28.39
CA GLU A 80 -6.85 -4.16 27.01
C GLU A 80 -7.69 -2.91 26.67
N ASN A 81 -8.37 -2.35 27.67
CA ASN A 81 -9.18 -1.14 27.54
C ASN A 81 -8.39 0.15 27.76
N GLU A 82 -7.15 0.08 28.22
CA GLU A 82 -6.28 1.23 28.41
C GLU A 82 -5.55 1.59 27.13
N ARG A 83 -5.18 2.85 26.99
CA ARG A 83 -4.45 3.39 25.86
C ARG A 83 -3.23 4.16 26.32
N LEU A 84 -2.11 3.98 25.61
CA LEU A 84 -0.97 4.87 25.78
C LEU A 84 -1.36 6.29 25.34
N GLU A 85 -0.85 7.28 26.04
CA GLU A 85 -1.04 8.71 25.72
C GLU A 85 -0.69 9.01 24.26
N MET A 86 -1.49 9.88 23.65
CA MET A 86 -1.22 10.36 22.29
C MET A 86 -0.23 11.52 22.36
N VAL A 87 0.93 11.31 21.72
CA VAL A 87 1.98 12.32 21.61
C VAL A 87 1.96 12.91 20.20
N GLN A 88 2.08 14.24 20.11
CA GLN A 88 2.16 14.92 18.82
C GLN A 88 3.59 14.91 18.27
N GLY A 89 3.76 14.32 17.08
CA GLY A 89 5.00 14.37 16.33
C GLY A 89 5.11 15.61 15.43
N ILE A 90 6.20 15.71 14.68
CA ILE A 90 6.41 16.79 13.72
C ILE A 90 5.23 16.85 12.73
N PRO A 91 4.63 18.03 12.50
CA PRO A 91 3.57 18.20 11.52
C PRO A 91 4.03 17.75 10.13
N GLN A 92 3.21 16.94 9.46
CA GLN A 92 3.52 16.49 8.12
C GLN A 92 3.27 17.62 7.12
N GLN A 93 4.31 18.04 6.41
CA GLN A 93 4.13 18.87 5.21
C GLN A 93 3.59 17.97 4.08
N LEU A 94 2.40 18.27 3.61
CA LEU A 94 1.81 17.59 2.46
C LEU A 94 2.44 18.18 1.19
N SER A 95 3.18 17.37 0.47
CA SER A 95 3.68 17.68 -0.86
C SER A 95 2.99 16.81 -1.90
N SER A 96 2.84 17.32 -3.11
CA SER A 96 2.37 16.51 -4.24
C SER A 96 3.33 15.34 -4.48
N ARG A 97 2.80 14.15 -4.70
CA ARG A 97 3.57 12.93 -5.00
C ARG A 97 3.21 12.35 -6.34
N ILE A 98 2.77 13.19 -7.26
CA ILE A 98 2.41 12.78 -8.61
C ILE A 98 3.62 12.81 -9.54
N TYR A 99 3.59 11.95 -10.56
CA TYR A 99 4.44 12.05 -11.75
C TYR A 99 3.64 12.68 -12.89
N THR A 100 4.29 13.42 -13.76
CA THR A 100 3.65 13.83 -15.02
C THR A 100 3.62 12.66 -16.02
N PRO A 101 2.75 12.67 -17.04
CA PRO A 101 2.72 11.63 -18.08
C PRO A 101 4.09 11.40 -18.72
N GLU A 102 4.83 12.49 -19.01
CA GLU A 102 6.17 12.43 -19.60
C GLU A 102 7.19 11.78 -18.66
N GLN A 103 7.08 12.03 -17.37
CA GLN A 103 7.92 11.38 -16.35
C GLN A 103 7.62 9.89 -16.25
N VAL A 104 6.34 9.50 -16.30
CA VAL A 104 5.93 8.09 -16.32
C VAL A 104 6.48 7.39 -17.57
N GLN A 105 6.35 8.00 -18.73
CA GLN A 105 6.89 7.46 -19.97
C GLN A 105 8.42 7.33 -19.90
N ALA A 106 9.13 8.35 -19.42
CA ALA A 106 10.58 8.31 -19.25
C ALA A 106 11.01 7.19 -18.29
N ILE A 107 10.25 6.93 -17.20
CA ILE A 107 10.51 5.80 -16.30
C ILE A 107 10.34 4.48 -17.05
N ALA A 108 9.24 4.29 -17.77
CA ALA A 108 8.95 3.07 -18.52
C ALA A 108 10.02 2.79 -19.58
N ASP A 109 10.41 3.80 -20.37
CA ASP A 109 11.42 3.69 -21.44
C ASP A 109 12.82 3.29 -20.91
N ASN A 110 13.09 3.54 -19.63
CA ASN A 110 14.35 3.19 -18.97
C ASN A 110 14.25 1.93 -18.09
N GLN A 111 13.18 1.16 -18.22
CA GLN A 111 12.98 -0.11 -17.53
C GLN A 111 13.10 -1.32 -18.49
N GLN A 112 13.31 -2.50 -17.93
CA GLN A 112 13.15 -3.76 -18.69
C GLN A 112 11.69 -3.89 -19.16
N PRO A 113 11.42 -4.49 -20.36
CA PRO A 113 10.07 -4.53 -20.95
C PRO A 113 8.95 -4.97 -20.00
N LYS A 114 9.20 -6.01 -19.19
CA LYS A 114 8.24 -6.50 -18.19
C LYS A 114 7.90 -5.47 -17.11
N ASN A 115 8.87 -4.64 -16.72
CA ASN A 115 8.68 -3.60 -15.72
C ASN A 115 8.07 -2.35 -16.35
N ALA A 116 8.43 -2.02 -17.59
CA ALA A 116 7.84 -0.93 -18.35
C ALA A 116 6.33 -1.11 -18.50
N LEU A 117 5.89 -2.28 -18.98
CA LEU A 117 4.46 -2.58 -19.11
C LEU A 117 3.74 -2.50 -17.75
N ALA A 118 4.34 -3.01 -16.69
CA ALA A 118 3.78 -2.92 -15.34
C ALA A 118 3.65 -1.45 -14.87
N THR A 119 4.59 -0.58 -15.23
CA THR A 119 4.57 0.86 -14.91
C THR A 119 3.43 1.56 -15.65
N GLU A 120 3.27 1.30 -16.95
CA GLU A 120 2.19 1.85 -17.77
C GLU A 120 0.81 1.37 -17.26
N ILE A 121 0.67 0.08 -16.94
CA ILE A 121 -0.58 -0.47 -16.36
C ILE A 121 -0.86 0.16 -15.00
N ALA A 122 0.13 0.26 -14.10
CA ALA A 122 -0.06 0.85 -12.78
C ALA A 122 -0.46 2.33 -12.86
N TYR A 123 0.10 3.08 -13.79
CA TYR A 123 -0.30 4.46 -14.08
C TYR A 123 -1.75 4.53 -14.58
N ALA A 124 -2.11 3.72 -15.57
CA ALA A 124 -3.45 3.74 -16.17
C ALA A 124 -4.58 3.24 -15.23
N THR A 125 -4.25 2.47 -14.18
CA THR A 125 -5.24 1.77 -13.34
C THR A 125 -5.15 2.08 -11.85
N GLY A 126 -4.09 2.74 -11.42
CA GLY A 126 -3.82 2.99 -10.01
C GLY A 126 -3.52 1.74 -9.19
N LEU A 127 -3.08 0.65 -9.80
CA LEU A 127 -2.75 -0.59 -9.11
C LEU A 127 -1.56 -0.44 -8.14
N ARG A 128 -1.65 -1.15 -7.02
CA ARG A 128 -0.51 -1.29 -6.10
C ARG A 128 0.49 -2.31 -6.64
N ALA A 129 1.73 -2.21 -6.20
CA ALA A 129 2.79 -3.13 -6.59
C ALA A 129 2.42 -4.61 -6.42
N SER A 130 1.80 -4.98 -5.30
CA SER A 130 1.37 -6.36 -5.04
C SER A 130 0.14 -6.77 -5.85
N GLU A 131 -0.70 -5.83 -6.29
CA GLU A 131 -1.89 -6.09 -7.09
C GLU A 131 -1.51 -6.50 -8.52
N LEU A 132 -0.43 -5.93 -9.08
CA LEU A 132 0.11 -6.32 -10.38
C LEU A 132 0.45 -7.83 -10.47
N LEU A 133 0.90 -8.42 -9.35
CA LEU A 133 1.20 -9.85 -9.26
C LEU A 133 -0.05 -10.74 -9.24
N THR A 134 -1.23 -10.15 -9.09
CA THR A 134 -2.48 -10.91 -8.90
C THR A 134 -3.50 -10.67 -10.01
N LEU A 135 -3.07 -10.04 -11.11
CA LEU A 135 -3.93 -9.81 -12.27
C LEU A 135 -4.44 -11.14 -12.83
N ARG A 136 -5.75 -11.20 -13.08
CA ARG A 136 -6.44 -12.29 -13.77
C ARG A 136 -7.55 -11.74 -14.64
N PRO A 137 -7.87 -12.37 -15.77
CA PRO A 137 -9.09 -12.07 -16.52
C PRO A 137 -10.32 -12.14 -15.62
N ILE A 138 -11.33 -11.33 -15.91
CA ILE A 138 -12.55 -11.31 -15.10
C ILE A 138 -13.33 -12.61 -15.22
N GLU A 139 -13.20 -13.33 -16.33
CA GLU A 139 -13.80 -14.62 -16.58
C GLU A 139 -13.26 -15.71 -15.65
N ASP A 140 -12.00 -15.60 -15.24
CA ASP A 140 -11.32 -16.59 -14.40
C ASP A 140 -11.51 -16.31 -12.90
N ARG A 141 -11.96 -15.09 -12.53
CA ARG A 141 -12.18 -14.71 -11.13
C ARG A 141 -13.20 -13.58 -11.00
N THR A 142 -14.30 -13.87 -10.33
CA THR A 142 -15.36 -12.88 -10.06
C THR A 142 -14.93 -11.87 -8.99
N PRO A 143 -15.18 -10.57 -9.19
CA PRO A 143 -14.94 -9.57 -8.14
C PRO A 143 -15.91 -9.74 -6.97
N ASP A 144 -15.44 -9.39 -5.78
CA ASP A 144 -16.27 -9.39 -4.58
C ASP A 144 -17.32 -8.27 -4.62
N ILE A 145 -18.50 -8.57 -4.13
CA ILE A 145 -19.55 -7.57 -3.91
C ILE A 145 -19.21 -6.77 -2.66
N ARG A 146 -19.15 -5.45 -2.78
CA ARG A 146 -18.93 -4.54 -1.65
C ARG A 146 -20.25 -4.23 -0.96
N LEU A 147 -20.57 -5.03 0.05
CA LEU A 147 -21.67 -4.71 0.94
C LEU A 147 -21.22 -3.74 2.02
N ARG A 148 -21.87 -2.61 2.13
CA ARG A 148 -21.79 -1.73 3.30
C ARG A 148 -23.21 -1.44 3.78
N ASP A 149 -23.46 -1.71 5.06
CA ASP A 149 -24.81 -1.61 5.64
C ASP A 149 -25.85 -2.47 4.89
N GLY A 150 -25.40 -3.65 4.39
CA GLY A 150 -26.28 -4.61 3.66
C GLY A 150 -26.63 -4.19 2.22
N ARG A 151 -26.05 -3.11 1.70
CA ARG A 151 -26.29 -2.62 0.33
C ARG A 151 -25.03 -2.76 -0.52
N ASP A 152 -25.21 -3.17 -1.78
CA ASP A 152 -24.14 -3.13 -2.77
C ASP A 152 -23.77 -1.66 -3.03
N ARG A 153 -22.50 -1.33 -2.85
CA ARG A 153 -21.94 -0.01 -3.14
C ARG A 153 -21.03 -0.02 -4.38
N THR A 154 -21.22 -0.98 -5.25
CA THR A 154 -20.61 -0.92 -6.57
C THR A 154 -21.21 0.28 -7.31
N LEU A 155 -20.40 1.32 -7.50
CA LEU A 155 -20.85 2.51 -8.21
C LEU A 155 -20.91 2.21 -9.70
N GLU A 156 -22.07 2.39 -10.34
CA GLU A 156 -22.22 2.28 -11.80
C GLU A 156 -21.25 3.21 -12.55
N THR A 157 -20.92 4.35 -11.93
CA THR A 157 -19.99 5.34 -12.48
C THR A 157 -18.52 4.97 -12.35
N LYS A 158 -18.19 3.86 -11.68
CA LYS A 158 -16.78 3.49 -11.36
C LYS A 158 -15.87 3.48 -12.58
N PHE A 159 -16.38 3.07 -13.72
CA PHE A 159 -15.63 2.98 -14.98
C PHE A 159 -16.16 3.89 -16.09
N SER A 160 -16.98 4.88 -15.74
CA SER A 160 -17.45 5.88 -16.69
C SER A 160 -16.26 6.57 -17.39
N GLY A 161 -16.31 6.64 -18.71
CA GLY A 161 -15.22 7.16 -19.54
C GLY A 161 -14.06 6.19 -19.76
N ARG A 162 -14.23 4.91 -19.38
CA ARG A 162 -13.22 3.85 -19.54
C ARG A 162 -13.75 2.67 -20.38
N GLU A 163 -14.62 2.98 -21.35
CA GLU A 163 -15.28 2.01 -22.22
C GLU A 163 -14.29 1.25 -23.11
N ASP A 164 -13.23 1.94 -23.60
CA ASP A 164 -12.13 1.30 -24.34
C ASP A 164 -11.13 0.65 -23.38
N SER A 165 -11.58 -0.39 -22.72
CA SER A 165 -10.78 -1.13 -21.74
C SER A 165 -11.28 -2.55 -21.56
N VAL A 166 -10.36 -3.43 -21.13
CA VAL A 166 -10.63 -4.83 -20.80
C VAL A 166 -10.69 -5.00 -19.29
N ALA A 167 -11.65 -5.81 -18.83
CA ALA A 167 -11.85 -6.08 -17.41
C ALA A 167 -10.91 -7.16 -16.88
N TYR A 168 -10.27 -6.85 -15.78
CA TYR A 168 -9.46 -7.79 -14.99
C TYR A 168 -9.86 -7.73 -13.53
N THR A 169 -9.37 -8.67 -12.75
CA THR A 169 -9.49 -8.66 -11.30
C THR A 169 -8.13 -8.69 -10.64
N VAL A 170 -8.05 -8.14 -9.44
CA VAL A 170 -6.85 -8.17 -8.59
C VAL A 170 -7.21 -8.44 -7.13
N HIS A 171 -6.27 -8.98 -6.36
CA HIS A 171 -6.40 -9.08 -4.90
C HIS A 171 -5.93 -7.78 -4.26
N GLY A 172 -6.87 -7.01 -3.74
CA GLY A 172 -6.62 -5.79 -2.98
C GLY A 172 -6.16 -6.05 -1.54
N LYS A 173 -6.02 -4.97 -0.78
CA LYS A 173 -5.71 -5.05 0.65
C LYS A 173 -6.82 -5.79 1.40
N GLY A 174 -6.44 -6.70 2.30
CA GLY A 174 -7.39 -7.51 3.07
C GLY A 174 -7.99 -8.68 2.28
N GLY A 175 -7.40 -9.04 1.12
CA GLY A 175 -7.87 -10.17 0.30
C GLY A 175 -9.04 -9.85 -0.63
N LEU A 176 -9.59 -8.63 -0.59
CA LEU A 176 -10.70 -8.22 -1.43
C LEU A 176 -10.36 -8.35 -2.92
N VAL A 177 -11.14 -9.13 -3.65
CA VAL A 177 -11.07 -9.21 -5.11
C VAL A 177 -11.82 -8.02 -5.70
N ARG A 178 -11.12 -7.19 -6.47
CA ARG A 178 -11.75 -6.03 -7.12
C ARG A 178 -11.52 -6.02 -8.61
N GLU A 179 -12.51 -5.55 -9.34
CA GLU A 179 -12.40 -5.28 -10.77
C GLU A 179 -11.50 -4.06 -11.03
N VAL A 180 -10.71 -4.17 -12.09
CA VAL A 180 -9.93 -3.07 -12.68
C VAL A 180 -10.12 -3.07 -14.19
N ARG A 181 -10.01 -1.91 -14.80
CA ARG A 181 -10.12 -1.73 -16.25
C ARG A 181 -8.77 -1.31 -16.80
N ILE A 182 -8.22 -2.13 -17.69
CA ILE A 182 -6.94 -1.89 -18.37
C ILE A 182 -7.25 -1.41 -19.80
N PRO A 183 -6.74 -0.25 -20.23
CA PRO A 183 -6.91 0.22 -21.62
C PRO A 183 -6.59 -0.89 -22.63
N THR A 184 -7.40 -1.01 -23.67
CA THR A 184 -7.33 -2.13 -24.65
C THR A 184 -5.92 -2.35 -25.18
N ALA A 185 -5.21 -1.32 -25.58
CA ALA A 185 -3.83 -1.42 -26.10
C ALA A 185 -2.84 -1.98 -25.05
N LEU A 186 -3.01 -1.69 -23.75
CA LEU A 186 -2.18 -2.24 -22.68
C LEU A 186 -2.61 -3.67 -22.35
N ALA A 187 -3.91 -3.98 -22.46
CA ALA A 187 -4.44 -5.32 -22.26
C ALA A 187 -3.91 -6.30 -23.33
N GLU A 188 -3.85 -5.89 -24.58
CA GLU A 188 -3.24 -6.71 -25.65
C GLU A 188 -1.77 -7.04 -25.37
N ARG A 189 -1.00 -6.05 -24.92
CA ARG A 189 0.40 -6.25 -24.51
C ARG A 189 0.51 -7.13 -23.26
N LEU A 190 -0.43 -7.02 -22.33
CA LEU A 190 -0.49 -7.87 -21.14
C LEU A 190 -0.77 -9.32 -21.52
N GLU A 191 -1.76 -9.56 -22.41
CA GLU A 191 -2.08 -10.92 -22.90
C GLU A 191 -0.91 -11.57 -23.66
N ALA A 192 -0.11 -10.79 -24.38
CA ALA A 192 1.12 -11.29 -25.01
C ALA A 192 2.18 -11.75 -23.97
N MET A 193 2.05 -11.32 -22.72
CA MET A 193 2.91 -11.74 -21.60
C MET A 193 2.27 -12.81 -20.71
N ARG A 194 1.15 -13.40 -21.13
CA ARG A 194 0.46 -14.46 -20.40
C ARG A 194 1.36 -15.70 -20.30
N LEU A 195 1.46 -16.23 -19.09
CA LEU A 195 2.23 -17.46 -18.87
C LEU A 195 1.42 -18.68 -19.32
N PRO A 196 2.08 -19.73 -19.87
CA PRO A 196 1.39 -20.97 -20.24
C PRO A 196 0.65 -21.62 -19.05
N GLU A 197 1.28 -21.54 -17.88
CA GLU A 197 0.72 -21.99 -16.61
C GLU A 197 1.01 -20.95 -15.51
N PRO A 198 0.13 -20.78 -14.53
CA PRO A 198 0.40 -19.89 -13.39
C PRO A 198 1.64 -20.33 -12.63
N VAL A 199 2.45 -19.36 -12.19
CA VAL A 199 3.68 -19.59 -11.43
C VAL A 199 3.58 -18.94 -10.05
N VAL A 200 4.03 -19.64 -9.02
CA VAL A 200 4.10 -19.09 -7.67
C VAL A 200 5.40 -18.31 -7.50
N VAL A 201 5.28 -17.04 -7.14
CA VAL A 201 6.39 -16.17 -6.78
C VAL A 201 6.25 -15.70 -5.34
N GLN A 202 7.37 -15.45 -4.67
CA GLN A 202 7.37 -14.90 -3.33
C GLN A 202 7.63 -13.40 -3.37
N ASP A 203 6.71 -12.62 -2.81
CA ASP A 203 6.89 -11.18 -2.59
C ASP A 203 6.72 -10.86 -1.10
N ARG A 204 7.75 -10.31 -0.48
CA ARG A 204 7.79 -9.95 0.94
C ARG A 204 7.36 -11.10 1.89
N GLY A 205 7.74 -12.33 1.55
CA GLY A 205 7.40 -13.53 2.33
C GLY A 205 5.96 -14.02 2.13
N ILE A 206 5.24 -13.49 1.14
CA ILE A 206 3.92 -13.93 0.76
C ILE A 206 4.01 -14.60 -0.61
N ASN A 207 3.51 -15.82 -0.74
CA ASN A 207 3.40 -16.51 -2.01
C ASN A 207 2.25 -15.93 -2.83
N ARG A 208 2.54 -15.60 -4.10
CA ARG A 208 1.60 -15.06 -5.06
C ARG A 208 1.59 -15.92 -6.31
N GLU A 209 0.43 -16.33 -6.75
CA GLU A 209 0.25 -16.99 -8.04
C GLU A 209 0.11 -15.92 -9.11
N ILE A 210 1.08 -15.86 -10.03
CA ILE A 210 1.11 -14.90 -11.14
C ILE A 210 0.67 -15.59 -12.43
N TRP A 211 -0.08 -14.87 -13.24
CA TRP A 211 -0.60 -15.33 -14.54
C TRP A 211 0.09 -14.65 -15.72
N TYR A 212 0.81 -13.56 -15.46
CA TYR A 212 1.49 -12.77 -16.48
C TYR A 212 2.95 -12.54 -16.11
N GLY A 213 3.82 -12.60 -17.10
CA GLY A 213 5.27 -12.40 -16.97
C GLY A 213 5.67 -10.92 -16.87
N ILE A 214 4.85 -10.10 -16.21
CA ILE A 214 5.13 -8.67 -15.99
C ILE A 214 5.79 -8.41 -14.64
N GLY A 215 6.32 -7.20 -14.47
CA GLY A 215 6.82 -6.73 -13.18
C GLY A 215 5.71 -6.58 -12.14
N GLY A 216 6.08 -6.73 -10.88
CA GLY A 216 5.16 -6.52 -9.75
C GLY A 216 5.89 -6.62 -8.42
N GLY A 217 5.14 -6.40 -7.33
CA GLY A 217 5.67 -6.51 -5.98
C GLY A 217 6.82 -5.56 -5.69
N ASN A 218 7.64 -5.96 -4.73
CA ASN A 218 8.75 -5.13 -4.25
C ASN A 218 9.84 -4.91 -5.32
N ALA A 219 10.12 -5.91 -6.14
CA ALA A 219 11.17 -5.84 -7.17
C ALA A 219 10.84 -4.77 -8.22
N TRP A 220 9.60 -4.73 -8.72
CA TRP A 220 9.15 -3.70 -9.63
C TRP A 220 9.11 -2.32 -8.95
N SER A 221 8.59 -2.22 -7.73
CA SER A 221 8.56 -0.96 -6.97
C SER A 221 9.96 -0.37 -6.79
N ALA A 222 10.96 -1.21 -6.47
CA ALA A 222 12.35 -0.79 -6.38
C ALA A 222 12.93 -0.35 -7.75
N SER A 223 12.49 -0.97 -8.86
CA SER A 223 12.86 -0.55 -10.21
C SER A 223 12.34 0.86 -10.51
N VAL A 224 11.08 1.15 -10.20
CA VAL A 224 10.51 2.51 -10.38
C VAL A 224 11.32 3.53 -9.58
N THR A 225 11.61 3.27 -8.31
CA THR A 225 12.39 4.17 -7.45
C THR A 225 13.78 4.44 -8.04
N ARG A 226 14.53 3.39 -8.36
CA ARG A 226 15.89 3.51 -8.89
C ARG A 226 15.95 4.27 -10.21
N VAL A 227 15.00 4.00 -11.12
CA VAL A 227 14.96 4.69 -12.42
C VAL A 227 14.56 6.15 -12.26
N SER A 228 13.56 6.46 -11.43
CA SER A 228 13.19 7.87 -11.18
C SER A 228 14.31 8.66 -10.51
N GLU A 229 15.01 8.08 -9.54
CA GLU A 229 16.17 8.71 -8.90
C GLU A 229 17.30 8.98 -9.92
N LYS A 230 17.55 8.03 -10.81
CA LYS A 230 18.55 8.18 -11.88
C LYS A 230 18.19 9.29 -12.86
N LEU A 231 16.91 9.40 -13.24
CA LEU A 231 16.46 10.35 -14.26
C LEU A 231 16.23 11.77 -13.70
N PHE A 232 15.71 11.86 -12.48
CA PHE A 232 15.20 13.13 -11.93
C PHE A 232 15.94 13.59 -10.69
N GLY A 233 16.82 12.77 -10.10
CA GLY A 233 17.45 13.05 -8.81
C GLY A 233 16.53 12.85 -7.59
N TRP A 234 15.29 12.39 -7.81
CA TRP A 234 14.29 12.13 -6.77
C TRP A 234 13.31 11.03 -7.19
N SER A 235 12.54 10.51 -6.24
CA SER A 235 11.49 9.52 -6.51
C SER A 235 10.30 9.68 -5.57
N HIS A 236 9.11 9.50 -6.10
CA HIS A 236 7.88 9.27 -5.31
C HIS A 236 7.54 7.78 -5.17
N GLY A 237 8.44 6.91 -5.67
CA GLY A 237 8.25 5.47 -5.70
C GLY A 237 7.07 5.04 -6.57
N ALA A 238 6.79 3.75 -6.60
CA ALA A 238 5.65 3.21 -7.34
C ALA A 238 4.29 3.74 -6.84
N HIS A 239 4.23 4.20 -5.59
CA HIS A 239 3.00 4.77 -5.02
C HIS A 239 2.65 6.13 -5.64
N GLY A 240 3.64 6.85 -6.14
CA GLY A 240 3.45 8.09 -6.91
C GLY A 240 2.57 7.89 -8.14
N LEU A 241 2.72 6.76 -8.86
CA LEU A 241 1.86 6.43 -10.01
C LEU A 241 0.38 6.33 -9.62
N ARG A 242 0.11 5.74 -8.45
CA ARG A 242 -1.25 5.65 -7.92
C ARG A 242 -1.82 7.01 -7.50
N HIS A 243 -0.98 7.90 -6.97
CA HIS A 243 -1.40 9.27 -6.68
C HIS A 243 -1.74 10.03 -7.97
N THR A 244 -0.93 9.85 -9.01
CA THR A 244 -1.21 10.44 -10.33
C THR A 244 -2.55 9.93 -10.88
N TYR A 245 -2.74 8.61 -10.93
CA TYR A 245 -4.02 8.03 -11.34
C TYR A 245 -5.21 8.61 -10.57
N ALA A 246 -5.11 8.67 -9.24
CA ALA A 246 -6.20 9.18 -8.41
C ALA A 246 -6.52 10.65 -8.72
N GLN A 247 -5.50 11.48 -8.93
CA GLN A 247 -5.68 12.88 -9.30
C GLN A 247 -6.31 13.03 -10.69
N GLU A 248 -5.77 12.35 -11.69
CA GLU A 248 -6.29 12.40 -13.06
C GLU A 248 -7.73 11.86 -13.12
N ARG A 249 -8.00 10.75 -12.41
CA ARG A 249 -9.35 10.20 -12.37
C ARG A 249 -10.35 11.13 -11.69
N MET A 250 -9.95 11.83 -10.64
CA MET A 250 -10.77 12.88 -10.02
C MET A 250 -11.09 13.99 -11.01
N ASP A 251 -10.10 14.43 -11.77
CA ASP A 251 -10.27 15.52 -12.75
C ASP A 251 -11.16 15.08 -13.95
N GLU A 252 -11.02 13.83 -14.41
CA GLU A 252 -11.91 13.23 -15.41
C GLU A 252 -13.37 13.22 -14.93
N LEU A 253 -13.62 12.71 -13.74
CA LEU A 253 -14.96 12.58 -13.17
C LEU A 253 -15.61 13.96 -12.91
N ARG A 254 -14.83 14.94 -12.48
CA ARG A 254 -15.30 16.34 -12.35
C ARG A 254 -15.67 16.94 -13.69
N LYS A 255 -14.88 16.71 -14.74
CA LYS A 255 -15.21 17.15 -16.11
C LYS A 255 -16.49 16.48 -16.63
N GLN A 256 -16.81 15.28 -16.20
CA GLN A 256 -18.07 14.59 -16.49
C GLN A 256 -19.25 15.08 -15.63
N GLY A 257 -19.04 16.05 -14.75
CA GLY A 257 -20.08 16.66 -13.91
C GLY A 257 -20.38 15.92 -12.62
N LEU A 258 -19.54 14.94 -12.19
CA LEU A 258 -19.72 14.29 -10.91
C LEU A 258 -19.31 15.21 -9.76
N HIS A 259 -20.17 15.30 -8.74
CA HIS A 259 -19.86 16.03 -7.51
C HIS A 259 -18.68 15.39 -6.75
N GLU A 260 -17.89 16.20 -6.09
CA GLU A 260 -16.64 15.78 -5.42
C GLU A 260 -16.79 14.58 -4.47
N PRO A 261 -17.84 14.46 -3.60
CA PRO A 261 -18.01 13.27 -2.77
C PRO A 261 -18.16 11.99 -3.58
N VAL A 262 -18.96 12.00 -4.66
CA VAL A 262 -19.18 10.84 -5.55
C VAL A 262 -17.91 10.51 -6.31
N ALA A 263 -17.20 11.52 -6.81
CA ALA A 263 -15.93 11.33 -7.50
C ALA A 263 -14.87 10.69 -6.57
N LYS A 264 -14.80 11.11 -5.30
CA LYS A 264 -13.90 10.50 -4.28
C LYS A 264 -14.26 9.04 -3.97
N GLU A 265 -15.51 8.67 -3.98
CA GLU A 265 -15.94 7.27 -3.78
C GLU A 265 -15.65 6.41 -5.02
N THR A 266 -15.63 7.02 -6.20
CA THR A 266 -15.40 6.34 -7.49
C THR A 266 -13.92 6.01 -7.74
N VAL A 267 -12.99 6.85 -7.27
CA VAL A 267 -11.54 6.69 -7.41
C VAL A 267 -10.99 5.64 -6.42
#